data_e1653b00f40c7a7b851d6b8c6642987d
#
_entry.id   e1653b00f40c7a7b851d6b8c6642987d
#
_cell.length_a   1.000
_cell.length_b   1.000
_cell.length_c   1.000
_cell.angle_alpha   90.00
_cell.angle_beta   90.00
_cell.angle_gamma   90.00
#
_symmetry.space_group_name_H-M   'P 1'
#
loop_
_entity.id
_entity.type
_entity.pdbx_description
1 polymer ?
#
loop_
_entity_poly.entity_id
_entity_poly.type
_entity_poly.pdbx_seq_one_letter_code
_entity_poly.pdbx_strand_id
1 'polypeptide(L)'
;MKQIYLYKSSSGREVLTEFIDKLDNITKARVRNSIRLLEKHGLDLLKNRSIKKISKKPDIFELRIIGKRQVRLLFAIDDRNTYLVVHIFIKKTQKIPVKEIKLAQNRAKEFI
;
A
#
# COMPACT_ATOMS: atom_id res chain seq x y z
N MET A 1 -3.44 -14.50 -10.74
CA MET A 1 -3.40 -13.14 -10.18
C MET A 1 -3.42 -13.20 -8.66
N LYS A 2 -2.80 -12.23 -8.01
CA LYS A 2 -2.80 -12.16 -6.54
C LYS A 2 -4.12 -11.57 -6.06
N GLN A 3 -4.60 -12.01 -4.90
CA GLN A 3 -5.74 -11.36 -4.27
C GLN A 3 -5.27 -10.10 -3.56
N ILE A 4 -5.98 -9.00 -3.79
CA ILE A 4 -5.71 -7.72 -3.15
C ILE A 4 -6.89 -7.36 -2.27
N TYR A 5 -6.62 -7.01 -1.02
CA TYR A 5 -7.62 -6.52 -0.09
C TYR A 5 -7.22 -5.11 0.36
N LEU A 6 -8.14 -4.17 0.25
CA LEU A 6 -7.93 -2.81 0.74
C LEU A 6 -8.49 -2.71 2.15
N TYR A 7 -7.67 -2.26 3.09
CA TYR A 7 -8.05 -2.15 4.49
C TYR A 7 -9.34 -1.34 4.67
N LYS A 8 -10.21 -1.84 5.54
CA LYS A 8 -11.39 -1.13 6.01
C LYS A 8 -11.29 -0.98 7.52
N SER A 9 -11.81 0.11 8.05
CA SER A 9 -11.85 0.30 9.49
C SER A 9 -12.80 -0.70 10.13
N SER A 10 -12.76 -0.83 11.46
CA SER A 10 -13.63 -1.75 12.20
C SER A 10 -15.12 -1.44 11.99
N SER A 11 -15.46 -0.19 11.67
CA SER A 11 -16.82 0.22 11.36
C SER A 11 -17.22 -0.06 9.90
N GLY A 12 -16.30 -0.63 9.10
CA GLY A 12 -16.54 -0.91 7.69
C GLY A 12 -16.26 0.25 6.76
N ARG A 13 -15.70 1.34 7.26
CA ARG A 13 -15.40 2.51 6.45
C ARG A 13 -14.21 2.22 5.53
N GLU A 14 -14.37 2.53 4.24
CA GLU A 14 -13.35 2.27 3.22
C GLU A 14 -12.39 3.44 3.11
N VAL A 15 -11.54 3.60 4.14
CA VAL A 15 -10.66 4.75 4.29
C VAL A 15 -9.67 4.92 3.15
N LEU A 16 -9.20 3.81 2.56
CA LEU A 16 -8.24 3.88 1.45
C LEU A 16 -8.93 4.29 0.15
N THR A 17 -10.12 3.77 -0.11
CA THR A 17 -10.91 4.18 -1.28
C THR A 17 -11.26 5.66 -1.19
N GLU A 18 -11.63 6.15 -0.01
CA GLU A 18 -11.90 7.57 0.20
C GLU A 18 -10.66 8.42 -0.11
N PHE A 19 -9.49 7.98 0.34
CA PHE A 19 -8.25 8.69 0.06
C PHE A 19 -7.98 8.75 -1.44
N ILE A 20 -8.11 7.62 -2.14
CA ILE A 20 -7.87 7.55 -3.58
C ILE A 20 -8.82 8.47 -4.33
N ASP A 21 -10.10 8.47 -3.94
CA ASP A 21 -11.12 9.26 -4.62
C ASP A 21 -10.89 10.77 -4.53
N LYS A 22 -10.16 11.23 -3.51
CA LYS A 22 -9.84 12.64 -3.32
C LYS A 22 -8.59 13.09 -4.08
N LEU A 23 -7.85 12.17 -4.69
CA LEU A 23 -6.66 12.51 -5.46
C LEU A 23 -7.06 13.15 -6.79
N ASP A 24 -6.15 13.93 -7.38
CA ASP A 24 -6.33 14.41 -8.73
C ASP A 24 -6.43 13.24 -9.71
N ASN A 25 -7.03 13.47 -10.86
CA ASN A 25 -7.32 12.39 -11.81
C ASN A 25 -6.09 11.64 -12.28
N ILE A 26 -5.00 12.34 -12.52
CA ILE A 26 -3.74 11.71 -12.99
C ILE A 26 -3.15 10.82 -11.90
N THR A 27 -3.05 11.33 -10.69
CA THR A 27 -2.51 10.56 -9.56
C THR A 27 -3.41 9.38 -9.23
N LYS A 28 -4.72 9.58 -9.25
CA LYS A 28 -5.70 8.51 -9.04
C LYS A 28 -5.50 7.36 -10.03
N ALA A 29 -5.34 7.70 -11.32
CA ALA A 29 -5.12 6.69 -12.35
C ALA A 29 -3.82 5.93 -12.12
N ARG A 30 -2.76 6.62 -11.69
CA ARG A 30 -1.47 5.97 -11.38
C ARG A 30 -1.58 5.00 -10.20
N VAL A 31 -2.31 5.40 -9.15
CA VAL A 31 -2.54 4.53 -8.00
C VAL A 31 -3.30 3.28 -8.42
N ARG A 32 -4.39 3.44 -9.16
CA ARG A 32 -5.18 2.31 -9.63
C ARG A 32 -4.37 1.37 -10.52
N ASN A 33 -3.56 1.93 -11.42
CA ASN A 33 -2.70 1.14 -12.28
C ASN A 33 -1.65 0.37 -11.47
N SER A 34 -1.09 1.00 -10.44
CA SER A 34 -0.10 0.35 -9.58
C SER A 34 -0.71 -0.81 -8.80
N ILE A 35 -1.96 -0.67 -8.36
CA ILE A 35 -2.67 -1.77 -7.70
C ILE A 35 -2.88 -2.93 -8.68
N ARG A 36 -3.23 -2.64 -9.95
CA ARG A 36 -3.35 -3.69 -10.98
C ARG A 36 -2.02 -4.40 -11.21
N LEU A 37 -0.92 -3.66 -11.24
CA LEU A 37 0.40 -4.25 -11.41
C LEU A 37 0.77 -5.15 -10.23
N LEU A 38 0.44 -4.71 -9.02
CA LEU A 38 0.65 -5.51 -7.82
C LEU A 38 -0.19 -6.79 -7.87
N GLU A 39 -1.43 -6.70 -8.32
CA GLU A 39 -2.33 -7.83 -8.48
C GLU A 39 -1.75 -8.82 -9.50
N LYS A 40 -1.19 -8.33 -10.58
CA LYS A 40 -0.68 -9.16 -11.67
C LYS A 40 0.68 -9.79 -11.33
N HIS A 41 1.58 -9.04 -10.73
CA HIS A 41 2.99 -9.43 -10.57
C HIS A 41 3.38 -9.71 -9.12
N GLY A 42 2.67 -9.15 -8.14
CA GLY A 42 3.00 -9.35 -6.74
C GLY A 42 4.43 -8.92 -6.44
N LEU A 43 5.12 -9.73 -5.62
CA LEU A 43 6.49 -9.44 -5.21
C LEU A 43 7.53 -9.49 -6.34
N ASP A 44 7.15 -9.94 -7.54
CA ASP A 44 8.07 -9.87 -8.68
C ASP A 44 8.45 -8.42 -9.00
N LEU A 45 7.64 -7.45 -8.55
CA LEU A 45 7.97 -6.02 -8.70
C LEU A 45 9.18 -5.60 -7.87
N LEU A 46 9.66 -6.44 -6.95
CA LEU A 46 10.92 -6.20 -6.24
C LEU A 46 12.09 -6.06 -7.20
N LYS A 47 12.05 -6.82 -8.30
CA LYS A 47 13.11 -6.82 -9.32
C LYS A 47 13.24 -5.46 -10.00
N ASN A 48 12.16 -4.70 -10.07
CA ASN A 48 12.12 -3.38 -10.69
C ASN A 48 12.36 -2.25 -9.69
N ARG A 49 12.67 -2.60 -8.43
CA ARG A 49 12.83 -1.64 -7.33
C ARG A 49 11.57 -0.80 -7.07
N SER A 50 10.41 -1.25 -7.58
CA SER A 50 9.14 -0.60 -7.28
C SER A 50 8.67 -0.91 -5.87
N ILE A 51 9.13 -2.04 -5.32
CA ILE A 51 8.73 -2.52 -4.00
C ILE A 51 9.98 -2.73 -3.15
N LYS A 52 9.90 -2.40 -1.87
CA LYS A 52 10.92 -2.80 -0.90
C LYS A 52 10.27 -3.09 0.45
N LYS A 53 10.91 -3.98 1.22
CA LYS A 53 10.47 -4.24 2.60
C LYS A 53 10.98 -3.12 3.49
N ILE A 54 10.09 -2.48 4.24
CA ILE A 54 10.45 -1.35 5.09
C ILE A 54 10.31 -1.63 6.58
N SER A 55 9.71 -2.76 6.94
CA SER A 55 9.50 -3.11 8.35
C SER A 55 9.26 -4.60 8.49
N LYS A 56 9.47 -5.11 9.71
CA LYS A 56 9.25 -6.52 10.07
C LYS A 56 8.31 -6.60 11.27
N LYS A 57 7.70 -7.78 11.46
CA LYS A 57 6.84 -8.15 12.60
C LYS A 57 5.64 -7.23 12.79
N PRO A 58 4.71 -7.21 11.83
CA PRO A 58 4.68 -7.96 10.59
C PRO A 58 5.51 -7.29 9.50
N ASP A 59 5.87 -8.07 8.47
CA ASP A 59 6.55 -7.53 7.31
C ASP A 59 5.65 -6.54 6.60
N ILE A 60 6.18 -5.32 6.37
CA ILE A 60 5.49 -4.28 5.62
C ILE A 60 6.33 -3.95 4.40
N PHE A 61 5.68 -3.93 3.26
CA PHE A 61 6.30 -3.58 1.98
C PHE A 61 5.80 -2.23 1.51
N GLU A 62 6.66 -1.49 0.86
CA GLU A 62 6.34 -0.21 0.24
C GLU A 62 6.30 -0.38 -1.27
N LEU A 63 5.20 0.03 -1.89
CA LEU A 63 5.11 0.18 -3.34
C LEU A 63 5.20 1.67 -3.67
N ARG A 64 6.19 2.03 -4.48
CA ARG A 64 6.44 3.41 -4.88
C ARG A 64 5.63 3.72 -6.13
N ILE A 65 4.82 4.77 -6.05
CA ILE A 65 4.01 5.23 -7.17
C ILE A 65 4.54 6.59 -7.57
N ILE A 66 5.31 6.61 -8.66
CA ILE A 66 6.05 7.80 -9.10
C ILE A 66 5.18 8.64 -10.03
N GLY A 67 5.21 9.95 -9.84
CA GLY A 67 4.49 10.90 -10.64
C GLY A 67 4.66 12.30 -10.06
N LYS A 68 3.75 13.19 -10.41
CA LYS A 68 3.74 14.55 -9.89
C LYS A 68 3.72 14.57 -8.37
N ARG A 69 2.98 13.62 -7.76
CA ARG A 69 2.96 13.43 -6.32
C ARG A 69 3.65 12.11 -5.99
N GLN A 70 4.40 12.10 -4.89
CA GLN A 70 5.12 10.92 -4.43
C GLN A 70 4.20 10.08 -3.55
N VAL A 71 3.39 9.24 -4.17
CA VAL A 71 2.46 8.37 -3.43
C VAL A 71 3.19 7.10 -3.01
N ARG A 72 2.90 6.66 -1.79
CA ARG A 72 3.42 5.38 -1.26
C ARG A 72 2.25 4.52 -0.81
N LEU A 73 2.28 3.27 -1.21
CA LEU A 73 1.28 2.27 -0.83
C LEU A 73 1.98 1.24 0.03
N LEU A 74 1.50 1.03 1.25
CA LEU A 74 2.07 0.06 2.18
C LEU A 74 1.17 -1.17 2.25
N PHE A 75 1.77 -2.35 2.16
CA PHE A 75 1.00 -3.59 2.18
C PHE A 75 1.74 -4.68 2.96
N ALA A 76 0.95 -5.65 3.42
CA ALA A 76 1.43 -6.88 4.04
C ALA A 76 0.89 -8.05 3.23
N ILE A 77 1.42 -9.23 3.47
CA ILE A 77 0.95 -10.45 2.82
C ILE A 77 0.61 -11.44 3.92
N ASP A 78 -0.62 -11.96 3.91
CA ASP A 78 -1.02 -12.94 4.91
C ASP A 78 -0.58 -14.36 4.49
N ASP A 79 -0.80 -15.35 5.36
CA ASP A 79 -0.39 -16.73 5.12
C ASP A 79 -1.18 -17.42 4.01
N ARG A 80 -2.28 -16.82 3.55
CA ARG A 80 -3.03 -17.27 2.37
C ARG A 80 -2.54 -16.63 1.09
N ASN A 81 -1.46 -15.86 1.18
CA ASN A 81 -0.89 -15.12 0.06
C ASN A 81 -1.83 -14.02 -0.46
N THR A 82 -2.68 -13.48 0.41
CA THR A 82 -3.48 -12.30 0.11
C THR A 82 -2.67 -11.06 0.42
N TYR A 83 -2.66 -10.12 -0.51
CA TYR A 83 -1.95 -8.85 -0.36
C TYR A 83 -2.89 -7.85 0.30
N LEU A 84 -2.52 -7.42 1.49
CA LEU A 84 -3.34 -6.51 2.31
C LEU A 84 -2.78 -5.10 2.17
N VAL A 85 -3.43 -4.27 1.38
CA VAL A 85 -3.05 -2.86 1.28
C VAL A 85 -3.58 -2.18 2.53
N VAL A 86 -2.69 -1.73 3.40
CA VAL A 86 -3.06 -1.22 4.72
C VAL A 86 -2.94 0.29 4.84
N HIS A 87 -2.19 0.95 3.95
CA HIS A 87 -2.04 2.40 4.02
C HIS A 87 -1.61 2.96 2.68
N ILE A 88 -2.12 4.15 2.34
CA ILE A 88 -1.71 4.90 1.15
C ILE A 88 -1.57 6.35 1.59
N PHE A 89 -0.44 6.97 1.25
CA PHE A 89 -0.19 8.36 1.66
C PHE A 89 0.72 9.07 0.67
N ILE A 90 0.75 10.39 0.75
CA ILE A 90 1.65 11.22 -0.05
C ILE A 90 2.90 11.47 0.76
N LYS A 91 4.06 11.05 0.24
CA LYS A 91 5.34 11.22 0.92
C LYS A 91 5.88 12.62 0.64
N LYS A 92 6.09 13.38 1.71
CA LYS A 92 6.57 14.77 1.60
C LYS A 92 7.97 14.94 2.16
N THR A 93 8.59 13.88 2.67
CA THR A 93 9.89 13.91 3.32
C THR A 93 10.82 12.89 2.68
N GLN A 94 12.13 12.98 2.98
CA GLN A 94 13.13 12.04 2.46
C GLN A 94 12.87 10.61 2.93
N LYS A 95 12.52 10.46 4.21
CA LYS A 95 12.21 9.15 4.79
C LYS A 95 10.74 9.04 5.08
N ILE A 96 10.22 7.80 5.08
CA ILE A 96 8.85 7.55 5.50
C ILE A 96 8.75 7.86 7.00
N PRO A 97 7.80 8.74 7.41
CA PRO A 97 7.62 9.00 8.84
C PRO A 97 7.27 7.73 9.60
N VAL A 98 7.83 7.59 10.79
CA VAL A 98 7.60 6.41 11.64
C VAL A 98 6.11 6.20 11.89
N LYS A 99 5.33 7.27 12.04
CA LYS A 99 3.88 7.17 12.29
C LYS A 99 3.14 6.44 11.16
N GLU A 100 3.59 6.61 9.91
CA GLU A 100 2.98 5.94 8.77
C GLU A 100 3.26 4.44 8.82
N ILE A 101 4.48 4.06 9.18
CA ILE A 101 4.86 2.67 9.32
C ILE A 101 4.11 2.00 10.47
N LYS A 102 4.00 2.68 11.61
CA LYS A 102 3.27 2.14 12.77
C LYS A 102 1.80 1.94 12.47
N LEU A 103 1.19 2.89 11.76
CA LEU A 103 -0.20 2.76 11.35
C LEU A 103 -0.39 1.52 10.47
N ALA A 104 0.50 1.34 9.49
CA ALA A 104 0.45 0.17 8.61
C ALA A 104 0.61 -1.13 9.40
N GLN A 105 1.58 -1.17 10.32
CA GLN A 105 1.78 -2.36 11.16
C GLN A 105 0.55 -2.69 12.01
N ASN A 106 -0.03 -1.68 12.63
CA ASN A 106 -1.21 -1.88 13.48
C ASN A 106 -2.39 -2.41 12.68
N ARG A 107 -2.62 -1.87 11.49
CA ARG A 107 -3.68 -2.34 10.62
C ARG A 107 -3.43 -3.76 10.12
N ALA A 108 -2.18 -4.07 9.76
CA ALA A 108 -1.81 -5.41 9.30
C ALA A 108 -2.05 -6.46 10.39
N LYS A 109 -1.77 -6.13 11.65
CA LYS A 109 -1.95 -7.05 12.77
C LYS A 109 -3.40 -7.48 12.97
N GLU A 110 -4.37 -6.74 12.44
CA GLU A 110 -5.77 -7.14 12.52
C GLU A 110 -6.08 -8.35 11.63
N PHE A 111 -5.20 -8.68 10.68
CA PHE A 111 -5.41 -9.74 9.70
C PHE A 111 -4.39 -10.87 9.76
N ILE A 112 -3.33 -10.69 10.52
CA ILE A 112 -2.22 -11.64 10.58
C ILE A 112 -2.13 -12.28 11.96
#